data_aca5ce17d2d2e69a0e1ff38cb426bbe6
#
_entry.id   aca5ce17d2d2e69a0e1ff38cb426bbe6
#
_cell.length_a   1.000
_cell.length_b   1.000
_cell.length_c   1.000
_cell.angle_alpha   90.00
_cell.angle_beta   90.00
_cell.angle_gamma   90.00
#
_symmetry.space_group_name_H-M   'P 1'
#
loop_
_entity.id
_entity.type
_entity.pdbx_description
1 polymer ?
#
loop_
_entity_poly.entity_id
_entity_poly.type
_entity_poly.pdbx_seq_one_letter_code
_entity_poly.pdbx_strand_id
1 'polypeptide(L)'
;MTMPYACTRCMMPTEEAVCPVCGAKTENAQRIRDALPPQTILHGQYLLGAALGGGGFGTTYRALKLESVDPVRGEMVAVKEYFPHSIAARSDDGRVVPQRNDAKLFTNWRDKFVTEYNMLLEASRCPSVVQVLDLFEENNTAYLVMAYVEGETLAHRVCEQGAIPPEELMRMMKPFIENLRMLHEKKIIHRDIKPANIILKGGDTPILLDFGSARPNDPELRKTVMISKGYAPLEQYTPNGHQGCWTDVYGLCATMYFALTGQQPADALDRYASNKEKSRDPLVPIQKLCPKLKSQWADALMARLAMEAGEPPSSFTKLETALFSESKPDAPKPAPIIDSAQTTRTLLAAKRAGNLLKRIAPQKYEGILREIDRISRLSSIAQQAESLQQLLQGSGVIFRLLTNGFRKA
;
A
#
# COMPACT_ATOMS: atom_id res chain seq x y z
N MET A 1 1.52 0.45 -48.67
CA MET A 1 2.72 0.23 -47.83
C MET A 1 2.37 -0.86 -46.83
N THR A 2 3.03 -2.01 -46.94
CA THR A 2 2.90 -3.07 -45.91
C THR A 2 3.48 -2.53 -44.62
N MET A 3 2.66 -2.47 -43.56
CA MET A 3 3.11 -2.06 -42.23
C MET A 3 4.20 -3.02 -41.74
N PRO A 4 5.31 -2.53 -41.19
CA PRO A 4 6.34 -3.41 -40.64
C PRO A 4 5.76 -4.21 -39.46
N TYR A 5 6.02 -5.50 -39.42
CA TYR A 5 5.75 -6.33 -38.24
C TYR A 5 6.60 -5.80 -37.06
N ALA A 6 5.98 -5.56 -35.93
CA ALA A 6 6.68 -5.18 -34.71
C ALA A 6 6.68 -6.32 -33.72
N CYS A 7 7.78 -6.49 -33.01
CA CYS A 7 7.86 -7.44 -31.89
C CYS A 7 6.80 -7.10 -30.84
N THR A 8 5.97 -8.04 -30.46
CA THR A 8 4.88 -7.83 -29.50
C THR A 8 5.38 -7.41 -28.10
N ARG A 9 6.66 -7.69 -27.78
CA ARG A 9 7.27 -7.37 -26.47
C ARG A 9 8.06 -6.06 -26.47
N CYS A 10 9.00 -5.85 -27.39
CA CYS A 10 9.83 -4.63 -27.40
C CYS A 10 9.41 -3.61 -28.45
N MET A 11 8.43 -3.92 -29.29
CA MET A 11 7.90 -3.08 -30.37
C MET A 11 8.94 -2.72 -31.44
N MET A 12 10.13 -3.31 -31.41
CA MET A 12 11.11 -3.13 -32.47
C MET A 12 10.66 -3.87 -33.74
N PRO A 13 10.91 -3.30 -34.94
CA PRO A 13 10.58 -3.94 -36.19
C PRO A 13 11.25 -5.30 -36.31
N THR A 14 10.49 -6.34 -36.70
CA THR A 14 11.01 -7.66 -36.96
C THR A 14 10.03 -8.46 -37.82
N GLU A 15 10.55 -9.24 -38.74
CA GLU A 15 9.81 -10.25 -39.50
C GLU A 15 10.09 -11.67 -38.99
N GLU A 16 10.99 -11.80 -37.99
CA GLU A 16 11.43 -13.09 -37.49
C GLU A 16 10.50 -13.62 -36.40
N ALA A 17 10.35 -14.94 -36.33
CA ALA A 17 9.57 -15.62 -35.30
C ALA A 17 10.15 -15.41 -33.86
N VAL A 18 11.44 -15.11 -33.77
CA VAL A 18 12.14 -14.73 -32.53
C VAL A 18 12.75 -13.35 -32.74
N CYS A 19 12.35 -12.39 -31.91
CA CYS A 19 12.87 -11.05 -32.03
C CYS A 19 14.39 -10.99 -31.80
N PRO A 20 15.17 -10.46 -32.77
CA PRO A 20 16.64 -10.39 -32.64
C PRO A 20 17.09 -9.42 -31.55
N VAL A 21 16.21 -8.48 -31.13
CA VAL A 21 16.56 -7.44 -30.13
C VAL A 21 16.31 -7.94 -28.69
N CYS A 22 15.16 -8.59 -28.43
CA CYS A 22 14.78 -8.97 -27.06
C CYS A 22 14.60 -10.48 -26.85
N GLY A 23 14.81 -11.31 -27.87
CA GLY A 23 14.68 -12.77 -27.80
C GLY A 23 13.24 -13.28 -27.59
N ALA A 24 12.25 -12.42 -27.63
CA ALA A 24 10.85 -12.83 -27.44
C ALA A 24 10.32 -13.56 -28.69
N LYS A 25 9.62 -14.69 -28.46
CA LYS A 25 8.86 -15.33 -29.52
C LYS A 25 7.60 -14.54 -29.82
N THR A 26 7.38 -14.17 -31.08
CA THR A 26 6.24 -13.37 -31.53
C THR A 26 4.89 -14.04 -31.26
N GLU A 27 4.86 -15.37 -31.23
CA GLU A 27 3.63 -16.16 -31.02
C GLU A 27 3.24 -16.35 -29.54
N ASN A 28 4.14 -16.09 -28.58
CA ASN A 28 3.94 -16.37 -27.15
C ASN A 28 3.56 -15.14 -26.32
N ALA A 29 2.87 -14.15 -26.89
CA ALA A 29 2.24 -13.13 -26.07
C ALA A 29 1.18 -13.80 -25.18
N GLN A 30 1.35 -13.73 -23.86
CA GLN A 30 0.40 -14.25 -22.89
C GLN A 30 -0.98 -13.68 -23.21
N ARG A 31 -1.92 -14.51 -23.67
CA ARG A 31 -3.25 -14.07 -24.09
C ARG A 31 -4.08 -13.77 -22.85
N ILE A 32 -4.23 -12.48 -22.55
CA ILE A 32 -5.27 -12.03 -21.63
C ILE A 32 -6.63 -12.27 -22.31
N ARG A 33 -7.57 -12.82 -21.58
CA ARG A 33 -8.92 -13.07 -22.09
C ARG A 33 -9.53 -11.77 -22.63
N ASP A 34 -10.15 -11.84 -23.77
CA ASP A 34 -10.82 -10.72 -24.44
C ASP A 34 -9.92 -9.51 -24.79
N ALA A 35 -8.59 -9.66 -24.72
CA ALA A 35 -7.66 -8.63 -25.18
C ALA A 35 -7.66 -8.53 -26.71
N LEU A 36 -7.46 -7.30 -27.23
CA LEU A 36 -7.23 -7.06 -28.65
C LEU A 36 -5.97 -7.79 -29.12
N PRO A 37 -5.97 -8.34 -30.35
CA PRO A 37 -4.78 -8.96 -30.90
C PRO A 37 -3.61 -7.97 -30.98
N PRO A 38 -2.37 -8.44 -30.77
CA PRO A 38 -1.20 -7.66 -31.14
C PRO A 38 -1.26 -7.26 -32.62
N GLN A 39 -0.60 -6.17 -32.99
CA GLN A 39 -0.60 -5.55 -34.33
C GLN A 39 -1.94 -4.88 -34.71
N THR A 40 -2.92 -4.80 -33.79
CA THR A 40 -4.10 -3.94 -33.99
C THR A 40 -3.67 -2.48 -33.98
N ILE A 41 -4.16 -1.70 -34.93
CA ILE A 41 -3.95 -0.25 -34.95
C ILE A 41 -5.21 0.42 -34.42
N LEU A 42 -5.05 1.21 -33.37
CA LEU A 42 -6.11 2.04 -32.80
C LEU A 42 -5.92 3.49 -33.23
N HIS A 43 -7.03 4.15 -33.50
CA HIS A 43 -7.11 5.57 -33.88
C HIS A 43 -6.16 5.94 -35.04
N GLY A 44 -5.83 4.98 -35.91
CA GLY A 44 -4.92 5.17 -37.02
C GLY A 44 -3.46 5.47 -36.65
N GLN A 45 -3.11 5.50 -35.37
CA GLN A 45 -1.78 5.94 -34.90
C GLN A 45 -1.17 5.13 -33.76
N TYR A 46 -1.91 4.22 -33.11
CA TYR A 46 -1.37 3.42 -32.00
C TYR A 46 -1.32 1.94 -32.38
N LEU A 47 -0.12 1.44 -32.67
CA LEU A 47 0.11 0.04 -32.97
C LEU A 47 0.25 -0.76 -31.67
N LEU A 48 -0.69 -1.66 -31.40
CA LEU A 48 -0.69 -2.48 -30.19
C LEU A 48 0.35 -3.60 -30.24
N GLY A 49 1.08 -3.75 -29.14
CA GLY A 49 1.90 -4.92 -28.83
C GLY A 49 1.17 -5.90 -27.90
N ALA A 50 1.93 -6.54 -27.01
CA ALA A 50 1.38 -7.42 -26.00
C ALA A 50 0.58 -6.65 -24.95
N ALA A 51 -0.47 -7.29 -24.42
CA ALA A 51 -1.14 -6.82 -23.23
C ALA A 51 -0.19 -6.90 -22.04
N LEU A 52 -0.06 -5.79 -21.29
CA LEU A 52 0.79 -5.67 -20.11
C LEU A 52 0.11 -6.19 -18.85
N GLY A 53 -1.22 -6.10 -18.80
CA GLY A 53 -2.03 -6.55 -17.69
C GLY A 53 -3.52 -6.33 -17.96
N GLY A 54 -4.35 -7.08 -17.25
CA GLY A 54 -5.80 -6.93 -17.26
C GLY A 54 -6.33 -6.85 -15.84
N GLY A 55 -7.40 -6.08 -15.65
CA GLY A 55 -8.12 -5.94 -14.39
C GLY A 55 -9.63 -5.96 -14.59
N GLY A 56 -10.41 -5.79 -13.52
CA GLY A 56 -11.88 -5.84 -13.59
C GLY A 56 -12.50 -4.80 -14.52
N PHE A 57 -11.79 -3.71 -14.84
CA PHE A 57 -12.30 -2.59 -15.63
C PHE A 57 -11.57 -2.36 -16.96
N GLY A 58 -10.57 -3.15 -17.29
CA GLY A 58 -9.90 -2.98 -18.56
C GLY A 58 -8.59 -3.72 -18.72
N THR A 59 -8.05 -3.60 -19.91
CA THR A 59 -6.79 -4.18 -20.32
C THR A 59 -5.81 -3.07 -20.70
N THR A 60 -4.58 -3.17 -20.26
CA THR A 60 -3.51 -2.23 -20.61
C THR A 60 -2.56 -2.91 -21.60
N TYR A 61 -2.32 -2.25 -22.71
CA TYR A 61 -1.44 -2.72 -23.79
C TYR A 61 -0.17 -1.91 -23.84
N ARG A 62 0.93 -2.54 -24.19
CA ARG A 62 2.08 -1.86 -24.76
C ARG A 62 1.71 -1.42 -26.17
N ALA A 63 2.12 -0.24 -26.57
CA ALA A 63 1.87 0.23 -27.92
C ALA A 63 3.00 1.14 -28.43
N LEU A 64 3.05 1.32 -29.73
CA LEU A 64 3.90 2.27 -30.41
C LEU A 64 3.02 3.37 -30.99
N LYS A 65 3.27 4.62 -30.64
CA LYS A 65 2.66 5.77 -31.32
C LYS A 65 3.40 5.98 -32.62
N LEU A 66 2.72 5.74 -33.75
CA LEU A 66 3.28 5.84 -35.09
C LEU A 66 3.47 7.32 -35.45
N GLU A 67 4.62 7.67 -36.01
CA GLU A 67 4.82 8.97 -36.62
C GLU A 67 4.40 8.92 -38.08
N SER A 68 3.79 9.99 -38.56
CA SER A 68 3.28 10.07 -39.95
C SER A 68 4.40 9.99 -41.00
N VAL A 69 5.65 10.24 -40.64
CA VAL A 69 6.80 10.31 -41.54
C VAL A 69 7.64 9.02 -41.51
N ASP A 70 7.70 8.32 -40.38
CA ASP A 70 8.47 7.09 -40.24
C ASP A 70 7.74 6.13 -39.27
N PRO A 71 6.98 5.15 -39.77
CA PRO A 71 6.24 4.20 -38.94
C PRO A 71 7.16 3.23 -38.15
N VAL A 72 8.46 3.26 -38.39
CA VAL A 72 9.47 2.45 -37.70
C VAL A 72 10.01 3.17 -36.45
N ARG A 73 9.92 4.50 -36.43
CA ARG A 73 10.32 5.36 -35.31
C ARG A 73 9.07 5.90 -34.64
N GLY A 74 8.69 5.29 -33.53
CA GLY A 74 7.55 5.72 -32.75
C GLY A 74 7.90 5.83 -31.29
N GLU A 75 7.11 6.60 -30.56
CA GLU A 75 7.20 6.70 -29.11
C GLU A 75 6.49 5.52 -28.45
N MET A 76 7.16 4.87 -27.49
CA MET A 76 6.53 3.82 -26.68
C MET A 76 5.49 4.41 -25.76
N VAL A 77 4.28 3.89 -25.81
CA VAL A 77 3.16 4.30 -24.98
C VAL A 77 2.48 3.08 -24.35
N ALA A 78 1.71 3.32 -23.30
CA ALA A 78 0.78 2.36 -22.73
C ALA A 78 -0.64 2.80 -23.07
N VAL A 79 -1.45 1.88 -23.61
CA VAL A 79 -2.85 2.15 -23.96
C VAL A 79 -3.74 1.34 -23.03
N LYS A 80 -4.53 2.01 -22.21
CA LYS A 80 -5.51 1.38 -21.32
C LYS A 80 -6.89 1.44 -21.96
N GLU A 81 -7.45 0.27 -22.25
CA GLU A 81 -8.80 0.09 -22.74
C GLU A 81 -9.79 0.03 -21.58
N TYR A 82 -10.87 0.78 -21.63
CA TYR A 82 -12.02 0.60 -20.77
C TYR A 82 -12.77 -0.67 -21.19
N PHE A 83 -12.71 -1.74 -20.39
CA PHE A 83 -13.33 -3.01 -20.66
C PHE A 83 -13.79 -3.68 -19.35
N PRO A 84 -15.01 -3.39 -18.88
CA PRO A 84 -15.52 -3.98 -17.65
C PRO A 84 -15.97 -5.43 -17.89
N HIS A 85 -15.08 -6.39 -17.69
CA HIS A 85 -15.28 -7.81 -17.97
C HIS A 85 -16.52 -8.44 -17.30
N SER A 86 -17.04 -7.83 -16.22
CA SER A 86 -18.24 -8.32 -15.52
C SER A 86 -19.55 -8.03 -16.26
N ILE A 87 -19.57 -7.01 -17.12
CA ILE A 87 -20.80 -6.51 -17.78
C ILE A 87 -20.65 -6.34 -19.29
N ALA A 88 -19.48 -6.65 -19.86
CA ALA A 88 -19.22 -6.53 -21.29
C ALA A 88 -18.43 -7.73 -21.83
N ALA A 89 -18.54 -7.96 -23.11
CA ALA A 89 -17.79 -8.95 -23.88
C ALA A 89 -17.27 -8.33 -25.18
N ARG A 90 -16.28 -8.98 -25.80
CA ARG A 90 -15.78 -8.57 -27.10
C ARG A 90 -16.49 -9.36 -28.19
N SER A 91 -16.99 -8.66 -29.21
CA SER A 91 -17.52 -9.26 -30.43
C SER A 91 -16.40 -9.65 -31.39
N ASP A 92 -16.73 -10.46 -32.41
CA ASP A 92 -15.77 -10.96 -33.40
C ASP A 92 -15.12 -9.85 -34.21
N ASP A 93 -15.81 -8.71 -34.38
CA ASP A 93 -15.28 -7.51 -35.06
C ASP A 93 -14.43 -6.60 -34.13
N GLY A 94 -14.13 -7.06 -32.93
CA GLY A 94 -13.29 -6.36 -31.96
C GLY A 94 -13.99 -5.30 -31.10
N ARG A 95 -15.29 -5.07 -31.27
CA ARG A 95 -16.05 -4.09 -30.49
C ARG A 95 -16.40 -4.60 -29.10
N VAL A 96 -16.50 -3.67 -28.16
CA VAL A 96 -16.98 -3.96 -26.82
C VAL A 96 -18.51 -3.90 -26.79
N VAL A 97 -19.14 -5.01 -26.42
CA VAL A 97 -20.61 -5.14 -26.38
C VAL A 97 -21.05 -5.38 -24.94
N PRO A 98 -21.88 -4.51 -24.36
CA PRO A 98 -22.43 -4.72 -23.05
C PRO A 98 -23.41 -5.92 -23.03
N GLN A 99 -23.49 -6.61 -21.89
CA GLN A 99 -24.49 -7.64 -21.69
C GLN A 99 -25.90 -7.02 -21.73
N ARG A 100 -26.92 -7.82 -22.11
CA ARG A 100 -28.29 -7.32 -22.41
C ARG A 100 -28.90 -6.39 -21.37
N ASN A 101 -28.65 -6.64 -20.08
CA ASN A 101 -29.25 -5.86 -19.00
C ASN A 101 -28.34 -4.71 -18.51
N ASP A 102 -27.11 -4.63 -18.99
CA ASP A 102 -26.07 -3.73 -18.44
C ASP A 102 -25.70 -2.57 -19.36
N ALA A 103 -26.43 -2.38 -20.48
CA ALA A 103 -26.11 -1.35 -21.46
C ALA A 103 -26.06 0.06 -20.87
N LYS A 104 -27.03 0.44 -20.01
CA LYS A 104 -27.04 1.74 -19.31
C LYS A 104 -25.87 1.87 -18.33
N LEU A 105 -25.58 0.80 -17.61
CA LEU A 105 -24.49 0.76 -16.63
C LEU A 105 -23.13 0.90 -17.35
N PHE A 106 -22.94 0.16 -18.45
CA PHE A 106 -21.75 0.24 -19.30
C PHE A 106 -21.52 1.67 -19.82
N THR A 107 -22.56 2.30 -20.37
CA THR A 107 -22.47 3.67 -20.89
C THR A 107 -22.13 4.67 -19.78
N ASN A 108 -22.83 4.60 -18.64
CA ASN A 108 -22.57 5.48 -17.52
C ASN A 108 -21.12 5.35 -17.00
N TRP A 109 -20.60 4.14 -16.96
CA TRP A 109 -19.22 3.92 -16.48
C TRP A 109 -18.19 4.35 -17.53
N ARG A 110 -18.47 4.18 -18.83
CA ARG A 110 -17.63 4.69 -19.91
C ARG A 110 -17.56 6.22 -19.88
N ASP A 111 -18.70 6.88 -19.77
CA ASP A 111 -18.77 8.34 -19.74
C ASP A 111 -18.03 8.91 -18.52
N LYS A 112 -18.08 8.20 -17.37
CA LYS A 112 -17.28 8.55 -16.20
C LYS A 112 -15.78 8.38 -16.46
N PHE A 113 -15.38 7.28 -17.10
CA PHE A 113 -13.97 7.06 -17.47
C PHE A 113 -13.46 8.21 -18.36
N VAL A 114 -14.27 8.67 -19.33
CA VAL A 114 -13.96 9.80 -20.20
C VAL A 114 -13.93 11.13 -19.41
N THR A 115 -14.90 11.36 -18.51
CA THR A 115 -14.99 12.60 -17.73
C THR A 115 -13.80 12.75 -16.77
N GLU A 116 -13.29 11.64 -16.23
CA GLU A 116 -12.12 11.63 -15.35
C GLU A 116 -10.81 12.02 -16.04
N TYR A 117 -10.78 12.01 -17.36
CA TYR A 117 -9.58 12.37 -18.14
C TYR A 117 -8.96 13.71 -17.75
N ASN A 118 -9.76 14.77 -17.57
CA ASN A 118 -9.24 16.07 -17.18
C ASN A 118 -8.56 16.05 -15.81
N MET A 119 -9.08 15.26 -14.87
CA MET A 119 -8.47 15.07 -13.56
C MET A 119 -7.16 14.27 -13.68
N LEU A 120 -7.15 13.23 -14.53
CA LEU A 120 -5.95 12.45 -14.81
C LEU A 120 -4.86 13.28 -15.49
N LEU A 121 -5.25 14.16 -16.41
CA LEU A 121 -4.34 15.07 -17.10
C LEU A 121 -3.71 16.07 -16.09
N GLU A 122 -4.49 16.57 -15.13
CA GLU A 122 -3.97 17.44 -14.08
C GLU A 122 -3.06 16.66 -13.11
N ALA A 123 -3.44 15.43 -12.74
CA ALA A 123 -2.62 14.57 -11.90
C ALA A 123 -1.29 14.18 -12.57
N SER A 124 -1.28 13.99 -13.88
CA SER A 124 -0.10 13.62 -14.66
C SER A 124 0.99 14.70 -14.75
N ARG A 125 0.68 15.93 -14.29
CA ARG A 125 1.70 16.99 -14.08
C ARG A 125 2.57 16.75 -12.86
N CYS A 126 2.20 15.80 -12.00
CA CYS A 126 3.00 15.39 -10.86
C CYS A 126 4.13 14.47 -11.32
N PRO A 127 5.40 14.74 -10.97
CA PRO A 127 6.55 13.94 -11.43
C PRO A 127 6.51 12.46 -11.03
N SER A 128 5.79 12.13 -9.96
CA SER A 128 5.63 10.75 -9.47
C SER A 128 4.39 10.06 -9.99
N VAL A 129 3.74 10.59 -11.03
CA VAL A 129 2.56 10.02 -11.67
C VAL A 129 2.84 9.81 -13.14
N VAL A 130 2.33 8.71 -13.70
CA VAL A 130 2.44 8.43 -15.13
C VAL A 130 1.81 9.57 -15.93
N GLN A 131 2.50 10.03 -16.97
CA GLN A 131 2.00 11.08 -17.84
C GLN A 131 0.88 10.56 -18.72
N VAL A 132 -0.25 11.27 -18.74
CA VAL A 132 -1.36 11.04 -19.66
C VAL A 132 -1.09 11.83 -20.94
N LEU A 133 -1.24 11.18 -22.09
CA LEU A 133 -0.89 11.72 -23.40
C LEU A 133 -2.13 11.99 -24.26
N ASP A 134 -3.12 11.08 -24.25
CA ASP A 134 -4.29 11.16 -25.13
C ASP A 134 -5.48 10.37 -24.56
N LEU A 135 -6.67 10.67 -25.04
CA LEU A 135 -7.90 9.90 -24.81
C LEU A 135 -8.72 9.91 -26.09
N PHE A 136 -9.18 8.75 -26.54
CA PHE A 136 -10.07 8.64 -27.70
C PHE A 136 -11.10 7.53 -27.51
N GLU A 137 -12.17 7.58 -28.29
CA GLU A 137 -13.21 6.57 -28.34
C GLU A 137 -13.16 5.81 -29.66
N GLU A 138 -13.15 4.48 -29.60
CA GLU A 138 -13.19 3.56 -30.74
C GLU A 138 -13.74 2.21 -30.25
N ASN A 139 -14.17 1.33 -31.12
CA ASN A 139 -14.65 -0.02 -30.81
C ASN A 139 -15.77 -0.05 -29.72
N ASN A 140 -16.62 0.99 -29.68
CA ASN A 140 -17.67 1.18 -28.69
C ASN A 140 -17.13 1.25 -27.23
N THR A 141 -15.88 1.68 -27.07
CA THR A 141 -15.23 1.87 -25.78
C THR A 141 -14.34 3.10 -25.80
N ALA A 142 -13.58 3.35 -24.73
CA ALA A 142 -12.64 4.45 -24.61
C ALA A 142 -11.24 3.92 -24.28
N TYR A 143 -10.24 4.62 -24.79
CA TYR A 143 -8.82 4.29 -24.64
C TYR A 143 -8.08 5.48 -24.05
N LEU A 144 -7.37 5.24 -22.96
CA LEU A 144 -6.48 6.21 -22.33
C LEU A 144 -5.03 5.89 -22.72
N VAL A 145 -4.35 6.85 -23.34
CA VAL A 145 -2.94 6.73 -23.73
C VAL A 145 -2.06 7.39 -22.69
N MET A 146 -1.05 6.67 -22.22
CA MET A 146 -0.11 7.12 -21.21
C MET A 146 1.33 6.89 -21.67
N ALA A 147 2.27 7.66 -21.15
CA ALA A 147 3.69 7.39 -21.35
C ALA A 147 4.02 5.96 -20.87
N TYR A 148 4.78 5.22 -21.66
CA TYR A 148 5.30 3.94 -21.21
C TYR A 148 6.43 4.15 -20.23
N VAL A 149 6.29 3.67 -19.01
CA VAL A 149 7.32 3.73 -17.99
C VAL A 149 8.11 2.44 -18.02
N GLU A 150 9.38 2.52 -18.40
CA GLU A 150 10.28 1.38 -18.35
C GLU A 150 10.72 1.13 -16.90
N GLY A 151 10.59 -0.11 -16.45
CA GLY A 151 10.91 -0.53 -15.08
C GLY A 151 10.07 -1.73 -14.65
N GLU A 152 10.31 -2.19 -13.46
CA GLU A 152 9.52 -3.24 -12.81
C GLU A 152 8.59 -2.65 -11.75
N THR A 153 7.49 -3.35 -11.46
CA THR A 153 6.62 -2.92 -10.35
C THR A 153 7.30 -3.17 -9.01
N LEU A 154 6.96 -2.35 -8.01
CA LEU A 154 7.43 -2.56 -6.64
C LEU A 154 7.03 -3.96 -6.11
N ALA A 155 5.86 -4.47 -6.55
CA ALA A 155 5.44 -5.84 -6.22
C ALA A 155 6.43 -6.88 -6.77
N HIS A 156 6.79 -6.77 -8.05
CA HIS A 156 7.73 -7.69 -8.71
C HIS A 156 9.12 -7.61 -8.06
N ARG A 157 9.63 -6.40 -7.84
CA ARG A 157 10.92 -6.15 -7.18
C ARG A 157 11.02 -6.86 -5.82
N VAL A 158 9.97 -6.76 -5.00
CA VAL A 158 9.95 -7.40 -3.67
C VAL A 158 9.78 -8.91 -3.77
N CYS A 159 8.97 -9.41 -4.70
CA CYS A 159 8.80 -10.85 -4.90
C CYS A 159 10.08 -11.53 -5.38
N GLU A 160 10.82 -10.91 -6.30
CA GLU A 160 12.03 -11.50 -6.90
C GLU A 160 13.28 -11.31 -6.01
N GLN A 161 13.42 -10.16 -5.37
CA GLN A 161 14.65 -9.79 -4.68
C GLN A 161 14.49 -9.69 -3.16
N GLY A 162 13.27 -9.93 -2.65
CA GLY A 162 12.95 -9.83 -1.22
C GLY A 162 12.72 -8.39 -0.74
N ALA A 163 12.59 -8.24 0.56
CA ALA A 163 12.33 -6.97 1.23
C ALA A 163 13.42 -5.93 0.93
N ILE A 164 13.00 -4.69 0.74
CA ILE A 164 13.91 -3.56 0.46
C ILE A 164 14.53 -3.06 1.78
N PRO A 165 15.84 -2.79 1.81
CA PRO A 165 16.48 -2.20 2.99
C PRO A 165 15.80 -0.89 3.43
N PRO A 166 15.62 -0.65 4.75
CA PRO A 166 14.88 0.51 5.25
C PRO A 166 15.37 1.86 4.71
N GLU A 167 16.65 2.11 4.75
CA GLU A 167 17.23 3.38 4.28
C GLU A 167 17.05 3.58 2.77
N GLU A 168 17.13 2.51 2.00
CA GLU A 168 16.87 2.52 0.55
C GLU A 168 15.42 2.89 0.28
N LEU A 169 14.48 2.19 0.91
CA LEU A 169 13.05 2.48 0.74
C LEU A 169 12.70 3.91 1.16
N MET A 170 13.23 4.39 2.29
CA MET A 170 12.94 5.75 2.75
C MET A 170 13.51 6.82 1.80
N ARG A 171 14.68 6.59 1.22
CA ARG A 171 15.25 7.48 0.19
C ARG A 171 14.37 7.55 -1.05
N MET A 172 13.86 6.39 -1.52
CA MET A 172 12.96 6.32 -2.67
C MET A 172 11.61 6.98 -2.38
N MET A 173 11.04 6.74 -1.20
CA MET A 173 9.69 7.18 -0.86
C MET A 173 9.60 8.64 -0.46
N LYS A 174 10.68 9.28 -0.03
CA LYS A 174 10.66 10.70 0.37
C LYS A 174 10.14 11.62 -0.75
N PRO A 175 10.77 11.69 -1.94
CA PRO A 175 10.26 12.53 -3.04
C PRO A 175 8.89 12.07 -3.55
N PHE A 176 8.60 10.77 -3.47
CA PHE A 176 7.30 10.23 -3.84
C PHE A 176 6.18 10.74 -2.94
N ILE A 177 6.38 10.75 -1.61
CA ILE A 177 5.43 11.29 -0.62
C ILE A 177 5.22 12.79 -0.82
N GLU A 178 6.31 13.55 -1.02
CA GLU A 178 6.27 15.00 -1.31
C GLU A 178 5.39 15.28 -2.55
N ASN A 179 5.56 14.52 -3.61
CA ASN A 179 4.80 14.66 -4.84
C ASN A 179 3.32 14.27 -4.66
N LEU A 180 3.01 13.18 -3.95
CA LEU A 180 1.63 12.80 -3.66
C LEU A 180 0.90 13.82 -2.76
N ARG A 181 1.63 14.49 -1.86
CA ARG A 181 1.08 15.61 -1.08
C ARG A 181 0.55 16.72 -1.98
N MET A 182 1.29 17.07 -3.05
CA MET A 182 0.86 18.09 -4.02
C MET A 182 -0.45 17.68 -4.75
N LEU A 183 -0.68 16.41 -5.01
CA LEU A 183 -1.95 15.93 -5.57
C LEU A 183 -3.10 16.13 -4.59
N HIS A 184 -2.89 15.84 -3.32
CA HIS A 184 -3.91 16.02 -2.28
C HIS A 184 -4.25 17.49 -2.04
N GLU A 185 -3.30 18.41 -2.18
CA GLU A 185 -3.55 19.86 -2.15
C GLU A 185 -4.51 20.28 -3.25
N LYS A 186 -4.47 19.61 -4.41
CA LYS A 186 -5.41 19.78 -5.53
C LYS A 186 -6.70 18.95 -5.38
N LYS A 187 -6.90 18.28 -4.21
CA LYS A 187 -8.04 17.39 -3.93
C LYS A 187 -8.13 16.17 -4.85
N ILE A 188 -7.03 15.75 -5.44
CA ILE A 188 -6.94 14.54 -6.26
C ILE A 188 -6.53 13.39 -5.35
N ILE A 189 -7.34 12.34 -5.31
CA ILE A 189 -7.15 11.14 -4.49
C ILE A 189 -7.06 9.93 -5.43
N HIS A 190 -6.03 9.11 -5.25
CA HIS A 190 -5.76 7.96 -6.13
C HIS A 190 -6.61 6.73 -5.80
N ARG A 191 -6.82 6.42 -4.51
CA ARG A 191 -7.69 5.35 -3.97
C ARG A 191 -7.24 3.91 -4.20
N ASP A 192 -6.13 3.67 -4.91
CA ASP A 192 -5.60 2.31 -5.15
C ASP A 192 -4.07 2.30 -5.13
N ILE A 193 -3.47 2.93 -4.13
CA ILE A 193 -2.02 2.87 -3.93
C ILE A 193 -1.67 1.50 -3.38
N LYS A 194 -0.91 0.74 -4.20
CA LYS A 194 -0.44 -0.62 -3.87
C LYS A 194 0.84 -0.94 -4.65
N PRO A 195 1.62 -1.94 -4.25
CA PRO A 195 2.90 -2.27 -4.89
C PRO A 195 2.79 -2.57 -6.39
N ALA A 196 1.68 -3.15 -6.83
CA ALA A 196 1.43 -3.47 -8.24
C ALA A 196 1.20 -2.22 -9.12
N ASN A 197 0.79 -1.10 -8.52
CA ASN A 197 0.52 0.16 -9.19
C ASN A 197 1.70 1.16 -9.10
N ILE A 198 2.86 0.75 -8.61
CA ILE A 198 4.07 1.58 -8.53
C ILE A 198 5.16 0.91 -9.36
N ILE A 199 5.63 1.60 -10.42
CA ILE A 199 6.81 1.18 -11.20
C ILE A 199 8.04 1.90 -10.66
N LEU A 200 9.15 1.18 -10.56
CA LEU A 200 10.46 1.70 -10.22
C LEU A 200 11.21 2.04 -11.51
N LYS A 201 11.08 3.29 -11.97
CA LYS A 201 11.81 3.80 -13.12
C LYS A 201 13.29 3.91 -12.80
N GLY A 202 14.14 3.33 -13.66
CA GLY A 202 15.60 3.30 -13.40
C GLY A 202 15.98 2.48 -12.18
N GLY A 203 15.04 1.69 -11.60
CA GLY A 203 15.26 0.81 -10.46
C GLY A 203 14.94 1.41 -9.10
N ASP A 204 14.88 2.74 -8.96
CA ASP A 204 14.74 3.42 -7.66
C ASP A 204 13.75 4.60 -7.62
N THR A 205 13.23 5.04 -8.76
CA THR A 205 12.31 6.18 -8.83
C THR A 205 10.86 5.72 -8.95
N PRO A 206 10.04 5.81 -7.88
CA PRO A 206 8.66 5.34 -7.89
C PRO A 206 7.78 6.24 -8.77
N ILE A 207 7.07 5.62 -9.69
CA ILE A 207 6.04 6.24 -10.55
C ILE A 207 4.73 5.53 -10.31
N LEU A 208 3.72 6.28 -9.90
CA LEU A 208 2.37 5.79 -9.66
C LEU A 208 1.63 5.63 -10.99
N LEU A 209 1.14 4.44 -11.22
CA LEU A 209 0.30 4.10 -12.34
C LEU A 209 -1.18 4.19 -11.95
N ASP A 210 -2.04 4.18 -12.95
CA ASP A 210 -3.43 3.77 -12.88
C ASP A 210 -4.31 4.44 -11.83
N PHE A 211 -4.75 5.63 -12.15
CA PHE A 211 -5.89 6.30 -11.47
C PHE A 211 -7.25 5.63 -11.76
N GLY A 212 -7.27 4.39 -12.28
CA GLY A 212 -8.49 3.68 -12.69
C GLY A 212 -9.46 3.34 -11.55
N SER A 213 -9.14 3.71 -10.33
CA SER A 213 -10.01 3.70 -9.17
C SER A 213 -10.39 5.11 -8.69
N ALA A 214 -10.14 6.15 -9.49
CA ALA A 214 -10.81 7.43 -9.34
C ALA A 214 -12.32 7.21 -9.60
N ARG A 215 -12.96 6.46 -8.68
CA ARG A 215 -14.34 6.01 -8.80
C ARG A 215 -15.25 7.15 -8.40
N PRO A 216 -16.29 7.41 -9.16
CA PRO A 216 -17.40 8.13 -8.60
C PRO A 216 -17.91 7.41 -7.35
N ASN A 217 -18.48 8.14 -6.40
CA ASN A 217 -19.21 7.58 -5.26
C ASN A 217 -20.51 6.87 -5.74
N ASP A 218 -20.39 5.86 -6.63
CA ASP A 218 -21.51 5.14 -7.19
C ASP A 218 -21.67 3.80 -6.46
N PRO A 219 -22.79 3.61 -5.75
CA PRO A 219 -23.05 2.36 -5.01
C PRO A 219 -23.07 1.10 -5.90
N GLU A 220 -23.48 1.22 -7.17
CA GLU A 220 -23.53 0.08 -8.10
C GLU A 220 -22.12 -0.34 -8.55
N LEU A 221 -21.22 0.62 -8.78
CA LEU A 221 -19.81 0.35 -9.08
C LEU A 221 -19.12 -0.41 -7.94
N ARG A 222 -19.50 -0.15 -6.69
CA ARG A 222 -18.87 -0.75 -5.52
C ARG A 222 -19.13 -2.25 -5.38
N LYS A 223 -20.24 -2.75 -5.95
CA LYS A 223 -20.56 -4.19 -5.92
C LYS A 223 -19.66 -5.05 -6.80
N THR A 224 -19.07 -4.45 -7.83
CA THR A 224 -18.27 -5.15 -8.86
C THR A 224 -16.76 -4.93 -8.69
N VAL A 225 -16.35 -4.14 -7.73
CA VAL A 225 -14.96 -3.73 -7.59
C VAL A 225 -14.18 -4.74 -6.77
N MET A 226 -13.11 -5.28 -7.34
CA MET A 226 -12.08 -6.00 -6.61
C MET A 226 -11.35 -5.02 -5.69
N ILE A 227 -11.62 -5.11 -4.38
CA ILE A 227 -10.91 -4.37 -3.36
C ILE A 227 -9.48 -4.93 -3.24
N SER A 228 -8.51 -4.07 -3.19
CA SER A 228 -7.09 -4.45 -3.05
C SER A 228 -6.81 -4.89 -1.61
N LYS A 229 -7.06 -6.17 -1.31
CA LYS A 229 -6.90 -6.76 0.03
C LYS A 229 -5.53 -6.41 0.63
N GLY A 230 -5.54 -6.04 1.90
CA GLY A 230 -4.36 -5.62 2.65
C GLY A 230 -3.91 -4.17 2.39
N TYR A 231 -4.28 -3.56 1.25
CA TYR A 231 -3.91 -2.18 0.90
C TYR A 231 -5.07 -1.20 0.99
N ALA A 232 -6.30 -1.69 0.94
CA ALA A 232 -7.51 -0.90 1.05
C ALA A 232 -7.91 -0.69 2.52
N PRO A 233 -8.15 0.55 2.99
CA PRO A 233 -8.69 0.81 4.32
C PRO A 233 -10.17 0.46 4.42
N LEU A 234 -10.70 0.40 5.65
CA LEU A 234 -12.04 -0.10 5.96
C LEU A 234 -13.16 0.67 5.24
N GLU A 235 -13.01 2.00 5.05
CA GLU A 235 -14.01 2.80 4.36
C GLU A 235 -14.22 2.40 2.91
N GLN A 236 -13.27 1.72 2.27
CA GLN A 236 -13.43 1.21 0.91
C GLN A 236 -14.30 -0.04 0.84
N TYR A 237 -14.50 -0.75 1.96
CA TYR A 237 -15.36 -1.93 2.06
C TYR A 237 -16.85 -1.57 2.31
N THR A 238 -17.13 -0.33 2.69
CA THR A 238 -18.48 0.09 3.03
C THR A 238 -19.12 0.91 1.91
N PRO A 239 -20.39 0.67 1.55
CA PRO A 239 -21.08 1.39 0.46
C PRO A 239 -21.09 2.91 0.62
N ASN A 240 -21.15 3.41 1.86
CA ASN A 240 -21.21 4.83 2.19
C ASN A 240 -19.92 5.32 2.88
N GLY A 241 -18.82 4.58 2.79
CA GLY A 241 -17.55 4.97 3.40
C GLY A 241 -17.01 6.25 2.75
N HIS A 242 -16.80 7.27 3.57
CA HIS A 242 -16.14 8.50 3.12
C HIS A 242 -14.68 8.22 2.85
N GLN A 243 -14.25 8.44 1.62
CA GLN A 243 -12.86 8.32 1.21
C GLN A 243 -12.22 9.71 1.11
N GLY A 244 -10.98 9.80 1.49
CA GLY A 244 -10.24 11.06 1.50
C GLY A 244 -8.73 10.85 1.35
N CYS A 245 -7.96 11.88 1.64
CA CYS A 245 -6.50 11.78 1.59
C CYS A 245 -5.93 10.69 2.51
N TRP A 246 -6.61 10.35 3.59
CA TRP A 246 -6.23 9.24 4.50
C TRP A 246 -6.31 7.87 3.84
N THR A 247 -7.19 7.68 2.86
CA THR A 247 -7.31 6.45 2.07
C THR A 247 -6.00 6.15 1.35
N ASP A 248 -5.41 7.14 0.69
CA ASP A 248 -4.13 7.01 0.01
C ASP A 248 -2.96 6.87 0.98
N VAL A 249 -3.01 7.57 2.11
CA VAL A 249 -1.98 7.44 3.17
C VAL A 249 -1.95 6.02 3.73
N TYR A 250 -3.12 5.41 3.98
CA TYR A 250 -3.21 4.01 4.39
C TYR A 250 -2.61 3.08 3.34
N GLY A 251 -3.03 3.21 2.07
CA GLY A 251 -2.53 2.40 0.96
C GLY A 251 -1.01 2.50 0.79
N LEU A 252 -0.45 3.71 0.94
CA LEU A 252 0.99 3.90 0.89
C LEU A 252 1.71 3.26 2.08
N CYS A 253 1.21 3.43 3.30
CA CYS A 253 1.81 2.80 4.49
C CYS A 253 1.74 1.26 4.40
N ALA A 254 0.64 0.71 3.90
CA ALA A 254 0.50 -0.72 3.61
C ALA A 254 1.48 -1.20 2.52
N THR A 255 1.70 -0.38 1.49
CA THR A 255 2.69 -0.62 0.44
C THR A 255 4.11 -0.61 1.02
N MET A 256 4.47 0.37 1.86
CA MET A 256 5.77 0.44 2.52
C MET A 256 5.97 -0.72 3.50
N TYR A 257 4.92 -1.13 4.23
CA TYR A 257 4.96 -2.32 5.07
C TYR A 257 5.34 -3.56 4.26
N PHE A 258 4.67 -3.79 3.12
CA PHE A 258 5.01 -4.89 2.22
C PHE A 258 6.45 -4.78 1.71
N ALA A 259 6.87 -3.61 1.27
CA ALA A 259 8.21 -3.39 0.75
C ALA A 259 9.32 -3.66 1.78
N LEU A 260 9.08 -3.34 3.05
CA LEU A 260 10.02 -3.54 4.17
C LEU A 260 10.04 -4.97 4.71
N THR A 261 8.96 -5.72 4.54
CA THR A 261 8.80 -7.03 5.19
C THR A 261 8.72 -8.20 4.21
N GLY A 262 8.43 -7.95 2.93
CA GLY A 262 8.08 -8.98 1.97
C GLY A 262 6.71 -9.62 2.23
N GLN A 263 5.97 -9.16 3.23
CA GLN A 263 4.67 -9.74 3.63
C GLN A 263 3.54 -8.75 3.40
N GLN A 264 2.47 -9.22 2.78
CA GLN A 264 1.26 -8.43 2.63
C GLN A 264 0.65 -8.13 4.01
N PRO A 265 0.23 -6.89 4.30
CA PRO A 265 -0.50 -6.59 5.53
C PRO A 265 -1.81 -7.38 5.63
N ALA A 266 -2.24 -7.66 6.87
CA ALA A 266 -3.55 -8.25 7.11
C ALA A 266 -4.67 -7.35 6.58
N ASP A 267 -5.71 -7.98 6.01
CA ASP A 267 -6.83 -7.27 5.40
C ASP A 267 -7.61 -6.43 6.45
N ALA A 268 -8.01 -5.22 6.07
CA ALA A 268 -8.69 -4.30 6.98
C ALA A 268 -10.01 -4.86 7.52
N LEU A 269 -10.72 -5.68 6.73
CA LEU A 269 -11.97 -6.30 7.16
C LEU A 269 -11.72 -7.39 8.21
N ASP A 270 -10.70 -8.24 8.01
CA ASP A 270 -10.31 -9.27 8.97
C ASP A 270 -9.84 -8.66 10.28
N ARG A 271 -9.09 -7.58 10.22
CA ARG A 271 -8.63 -6.80 11.38
C ARG A 271 -9.82 -6.20 12.14
N TYR A 272 -10.80 -5.64 11.43
CA TYR A 272 -12.02 -5.09 12.02
C TYR A 272 -12.86 -6.16 12.72
N ALA A 273 -13.00 -7.34 12.10
CA ALA A 273 -13.69 -8.46 12.71
C ALA A 273 -13.00 -8.90 14.02
N SER A 274 -11.67 -9.06 13.99
CA SER A 274 -10.87 -9.41 15.17
C SER A 274 -11.00 -8.40 16.30
N ASN A 275 -11.01 -7.10 15.98
CA ASN A 275 -11.18 -6.04 16.98
C ASN A 275 -12.58 -6.08 17.63
N LYS A 276 -13.66 -6.32 16.84
CA LYS A 276 -15.01 -6.52 17.39
C LYS A 276 -15.11 -7.70 18.34
N GLU A 277 -14.44 -8.79 18.04
CA GLU A 277 -14.38 -9.99 18.86
C GLU A 277 -13.45 -9.85 20.08
N LYS A 278 -12.82 -8.66 20.26
CA LYS A 278 -11.79 -8.41 21.28
C LYS A 278 -10.62 -9.40 21.19
N SER A 279 -10.39 -9.95 20.03
CA SER A 279 -9.26 -10.80 19.73
C SER A 279 -8.05 -9.94 19.32
N ARG A 280 -6.90 -10.57 19.15
CA ARG A 280 -5.68 -9.87 18.77
C ARG A 280 -5.75 -9.43 17.30
N ASP A 281 -5.38 -8.17 17.01
CA ASP A 281 -5.21 -7.66 15.64
C ASP A 281 -4.24 -8.59 14.85
N PRO A 282 -4.67 -9.15 13.71
CA PRO A 282 -3.83 -10.02 12.89
C PRO A 282 -2.66 -9.29 12.21
N LEU A 283 -2.65 -7.95 12.17
CA LEU A 283 -1.50 -7.21 11.64
C LEU A 283 -0.28 -7.40 12.54
N VAL A 284 0.77 -7.99 12.00
CA VAL A 284 2.02 -8.16 12.73
C VAL A 284 2.74 -6.81 12.86
N PRO A 285 3.16 -6.38 14.07
CA PRO A 285 3.96 -5.17 14.22
C PRO A 285 5.22 -5.21 13.35
N ILE A 286 5.45 -4.15 12.55
CA ILE A 286 6.53 -4.12 11.55
C ILE A 286 7.92 -4.33 12.16
N GLN A 287 8.14 -3.88 13.41
CA GLN A 287 9.40 -4.07 14.12
C GLN A 287 9.75 -5.55 14.38
N LYS A 288 8.74 -6.44 14.42
CA LYS A 288 8.98 -7.89 14.54
C LYS A 288 9.49 -8.51 13.27
N LEU A 289 9.07 -7.98 12.12
CA LEU A 289 9.43 -8.49 10.78
C LEU A 289 10.68 -7.78 10.23
N CYS A 290 10.88 -6.52 10.60
CA CYS A 290 12.01 -5.71 10.21
C CYS A 290 12.67 -5.05 11.44
N PRO A 291 13.46 -5.81 12.25
CA PRO A 291 14.06 -5.28 13.49
C PRO A 291 15.08 -4.15 13.27
N LYS A 292 15.61 -4.01 12.05
CA LYS A 292 16.55 -2.94 11.66
C LYS A 292 15.86 -1.62 11.35
N LEU A 293 14.51 -1.61 11.27
CA LEU A 293 13.76 -0.39 10.99
C LEU A 293 13.84 0.56 12.20
N LYS A 294 14.17 1.83 11.96
CA LYS A 294 14.17 2.86 13.01
C LYS A 294 12.79 2.96 13.67
N SER A 295 12.77 3.09 14.99
CA SER A 295 11.50 3.17 15.76
C SER A 295 10.59 4.28 15.27
N GLN A 296 11.14 5.46 14.93
CA GLN A 296 10.41 6.58 14.37
C GLN A 296 9.62 6.17 13.10
N TRP A 297 10.27 5.47 12.17
CA TRP A 297 9.64 5.04 10.92
C TRP A 297 8.59 3.96 11.16
N ALA A 298 8.91 3.02 12.03
CA ALA A 298 7.98 1.96 12.41
C ALA A 298 6.71 2.52 13.07
N ASP A 299 6.87 3.43 14.03
CA ASP A 299 5.76 4.06 14.75
C ASP A 299 4.92 4.92 13.78
N ALA A 300 5.57 5.66 12.88
CA ALA A 300 4.89 6.46 11.86
C ALA A 300 4.02 5.60 10.93
N LEU A 301 4.54 4.47 10.43
CA LEU A 301 3.82 3.56 9.55
C LEU A 301 2.68 2.85 10.28
N MET A 302 2.95 2.28 11.47
CA MET A 302 1.96 1.54 12.24
C MET A 302 0.83 2.42 12.74
N ALA A 303 1.09 3.68 13.11
CA ALA A 303 0.05 4.64 13.49
C ALA A 303 -0.92 4.95 12.33
N ARG A 304 -0.46 4.90 11.08
CA ARG A 304 -1.32 5.13 9.90
C ARG A 304 -2.06 3.87 9.44
N LEU A 305 -1.60 2.71 9.88
CA LEU A 305 -2.28 1.43 9.70
C LEU A 305 -3.21 1.09 10.88
N ALA A 306 -3.29 1.93 11.91
CA ALA A 306 -4.19 1.71 13.05
C ALA A 306 -5.67 1.74 12.60
N MET A 307 -6.49 0.89 13.23
CA MET A 307 -7.92 0.74 12.93
C MET A 307 -8.82 1.61 13.80
N GLU A 308 -8.26 2.36 14.75
CA GLU A 308 -9.06 3.17 15.67
C GLU A 308 -9.51 4.48 15.02
N ALA A 309 -10.84 4.67 14.99
CA ALA A 309 -11.49 5.89 14.55
C ALA A 309 -11.41 6.95 15.67
N GLY A 310 -10.29 7.63 15.80
CA GLY A 310 -10.13 8.62 16.89
C GLY A 310 -9.27 9.81 16.54
N GLU A 311 -8.42 9.72 15.53
CA GLU A 311 -7.59 10.84 15.09
C GLU A 311 -8.12 11.48 13.81
N PRO A 312 -7.92 12.82 13.64
CA PRO A 312 -8.28 13.50 12.39
C PRO A 312 -7.56 12.85 11.21
N PRO A 313 -8.19 12.82 10.02
CA PRO A 313 -7.71 12.07 8.88
C PRO A 313 -6.22 12.32 8.63
N SER A 314 -5.47 11.24 8.48
CA SER A 314 -4.05 11.28 8.15
C SER A 314 -3.85 11.97 6.81
N SER A 315 -2.82 12.82 6.70
CA SER A 315 -2.41 13.48 5.46
C SER A 315 -0.96 13.13 5.13
N PHE A 316 -0.57 13.29 3.88
CA PHE A 316 0.83 13.12 3.50
C PHE A 316 1.75 14.09 4.22
N THR A 317 1.32 15.31 4.52
CA THR A 317 2.08 16.26 5.35
C THR A 317 2.40 15.68 6.73
N LYS A 318 1.40 15.08 7.40
CA LYS A 318 1.61 14.44 8.71
C LYS A 318 2.50 13.21 8.60
N LEU A 319 2.36 12.41 7.54
CA LEU A 319 3.21 11.24 7.29
C LEU A 319 4.65 11.68 7.02
N GLU A 320 4.86 12.64 6.13
CA GLU A 320 6.17 13.20 5.78
C GLU A 320 6.89 13.74 7.03
N THR A 321 6.20 14.55 7.83
CA THR A 321 6.74 15.07 9.09
C THR A 321 7.13 13.91 10.05
N ALA A 322 6.28 12.91 10.20
CA ALA A 322 6.56 11.78 11.10
C ALA A 322 7.75 10.92 10.63
N LEU A 323 7.93 10.75 9.31
CA LEU A 323 9.00 9.95 8.75
C LEU A 323 10.33 10.70 8.67
N PHE A 324 10.33 12.00 8.30
CA PHE A 324 11.53 12.70 7.84
C PHE A 324 11.85 13.97 8.61
N SER A 325 11.02 14.42 9.59
CA SER A 325 11.50 15.45 10.50
C SER A 325 12.73 14.91 11.22
N GLU A 326 13.78 15.70 11.26
CA GLU A 326 14.87 15.41 12.19
C GLU A 326 14.24 15.18 13.57
N SER A 327 14.40 13.97 14.09
CA SER A 327 14.13 13.74 15.48
C SER A 327 15.01 14.76 16.19
N LYS A 328 14.43 15.77 16.84
CA LYS A 328 15.13 16.41 17.95
C LYS A 328 15.69 15.25 18.74
N PRO A 329 17.05 15.25 19.01
CA PRO A 329 17.64 14.17 19.80
C PRO A 329 16.68 13.94 20.96
N ASP A 330 16.17 12.72 21.07
CA ASP A 330 15.06 12.34 21.94
C ASP A 330 15.05 13.28 23.15
N ALA A 331 14.12 14.25 23.14
CA ALA A 331 13.80 14.92 24.39
C ALA A 331 13.49 13.75 25.32
N PRO A 332 14.24 13.54 26.40
CA PRO A 332 14.13 12.34 27.21
C PRO A 332 12.63 12.12 27.38
N LYS A 333 12.13 10.95 26.96
CA LYS A 333 10.70 10.60 27.00
C LYS A 333 10.16 11.24 28.25
N PRO A 334 9.12 12.11 28.22
CA PRO A 334 8.65 12.78 29.41
C PRO A 334 8.56 11.69 30.45
N ALA A 335 9.39 11.80 31.49
CA ALA A 335 9.54 10.74 32.47
C ALA A 335 8.11 10.34 32.83
N PRO A 336 7.73 9.07 32.76
CA PRO A 336 6.36 8.64 32.94
C PRO A 336 5.86 9.42 34.14
N ILE A 337 4.73 10.11 34.03
CA ILE A 337 4.16 10.87 35.15
C ILE A 337 4.07 9.85 36.26
N ILE A 338 5.08 9.87 37.13
CA ILE A 338 5.23 8.88 38.19
C ILE A 338 4.14 9.24 39.16
N ASP A 339 2.98 8.57 39.02
CA ASP A 339 1.97 8.61 40.07
C ASP A 339 2.61 8.01 41.31
N SER A 340 3.04 8.90 42.21
CA SER A 340 3.68 8.50 43.49
C SER A 340 2.78 7.54 44.29
N ALA A 341 1.46 7.72 44.17
CA ALA A 341 0.48 6.85 44.80
C ALA A 341 0.47 5.45 44.18
N GLN A 342 0.58 5.38 42.84
CA GLN A 342 0.64 4.10 42.10
C GLN A 342 1.96 3.37 42.38
N THR A 343 3.10 4.09 42.37
CA THR A 343 4.42 3.53 42.73
C THR A 343 4.43 2.97 44.15
N THR A 344 3.90 3.72 45.12
CA THR A 344 3.79 3.29 46.51
C THR A 344 2.88 2.06 46.67
N ARG A 345 1.73 2.03 45.99
CA ARG A 345 0.82 0.87 45.98
C ARG A 345 1.50 -0.37 45.37
N THR A 346 2.23 -0.22 44.26
CA THR A 346 2.93 -1.33 43.60
C THR A 346 4.07 -1.85 44.45
N LEU A 347 4.84 -0.97 45.11
CA LEU A 347 5.89 -1.35 46.01
C LEU A 347 5.34 -2.08 47.26
N LEU A 348 4.21 -1.62 47.80
CA LEU A 348 3.55 -2.28 48.94
C LEU A 348 3.04 -3.68 48.54
N ALA A 349 2.49 -3.82 47.32
CA ALA A 349 2.06 -5.10 46.79
C ALA A 349 3.27 -6.04 46.56
N ALA A 350 4.39 -5.53 46.03
CA ALA A 350 5.62 -6.30 45.88
C ALA A 350 6.21 -6.78 47.23
N LYS A 351 6.18 -5.93 48.27
CA LYS A 351 6.58 -6.32 49.63
C LYS A 351 5.68 -7.43 50.19
N ARG A 352 4.36 -7.34 49.99
CA ARG A 352 3.41 -8.39 50.42
C ARG A 352 3.68 -9.72 49.72
N ALA A 353 3.90 -9.68 48.41
CA ALA A 353 4.27 -10.85 47.60
C ALA A 353 5.61 -11.43 48.06
N GLY A 354 6.62 -10.58 48.35
CA GLY A 354 7.91 -10.97 48.90
C GLY A 354 7.77 -11.69 50.25
N ASN A 355 6.93 -11.18 51.16
CA ASN A 355 6.68 -11.83 52.45
C ASN A 355 6.02 -13.22 52.31
N LEU A 356 5.16 -13.38 51.30
CA LEU A 356 4.57 -14.68 50.96
C LEU A 356 5.64 -15.65 50.43
N LEU A 357 6.50 -15.21 49.52
CA LEU A 357 7.60 -16.00 48.98
C LEU A 357 8.59 -16.43 50.06
N LYS A 358 8.87 -15.56 51.03
CA LYS A 358 9.73 -15.85 52.21
C LYS A 358 9.19 -17.02 53.06
N ARG A 359 7.84 -17.15 53.10
CA ARG A 359 7.19 -18.24 53.87
C ARG A 359 7.13 -19.56 53.07
N ILE A 360 7.01 -19.49 51.76
CA ILE A 360 6.79 -20.68 50.91
C ILE A 360 8.10 -21.33 50.48
N ALA A 361 9.08 -20.56 49.99
CA ALA A 361 10.33 -21.07 49.45
C ALA A 361 11.45 -20.01 49.51
N PRO A 362 11.98 -19.69 50.73
CA PRO A 362 12.92 -18.58 50.89
C PRO A 362 14.19 -18.73 50.06
N GLN A 363 14.78 -19.93 50.02
CA GLN A 363 16.02 -20.18 49.25
C GLN A 363 15.86 -20.04 47.76
N LYS A 364 14.70 -20.38 47.21
CA LYS A 364 14.43 -20.33 45.76
C LYS A 364 14.28 -18.90 45.23
N TYR A 365 13.86 -17.96 46.08
CA TYR A 365 13.53 -16.58 45.68
C TYR A 365 14.38 -15.53 46.37
N GLU A 366 15.52 -15.91 46.94
CA GLU A 366 16.38 -15.03 47.73
C GLU A 366 16.85 -13.79 46.94
N GLY A 367 17.20 -13.94 45.65
CA GLY A 367 17.60 -12.82 44.80
C GLY A 367 16.49 -11.78 44.60
N ILE A 368 15.25 -12.24 44.40
CA ILE A 368 14.08 -11.37 44.26
C ILE A 368 13.78 -10.64 45.57
N LEU A 369 13.89 -11.32 46.70
CA LEU A 369 13.66 -10.75 48.02
C LEU A 369 14.67 -9.66 48.35
N ARG A 370 15.95 -9.86 48.03
CA ARG A 370 17.00 -8.84 48.19
C ARG A 370 16.72 -7.62 47.32
N GLU A 371 16.25 -7.83 46.08
CA GLU A 371 15.96 -6.73 45.15
C GLU A 371 14.74 -5.90 45.60
N ILE A 372 13.68 -6.53 46.11
CA ILE A 372 12.53 -5.82 46.69
C ILE A 372 12.97 -4.99 47.90
N ASP A 373 13.84 -5.53 48.74
CA ASP A 373 14.34 -4.81 49.90
C ASP A 373 15.25 -3.64 49.51
N ARG A 374 16.12 -3.83 48.49
CA ARG A 374 16.93 -2.77 47.87
C ARG A 374 16.08 -1.62 47.35
N ILE A 375 15.06 -1.92 46.55
CA ILE A 375 14.15 -0.92 45.94
C ILE A 375 13.42 -0.14 47.04
N SER A 376 13.03 -0.82 48.14
CA SER A 376 12.31 -0.17 49.23
C SER A 376 13.14 0.83 50.03
N ARG A 377 14.47 0.77 49.91
CA ARG A 377 15.40 1.69 50.60
C ARG A 377 15.83 2.87 49.75
N LEU A 378 15.42 2.92 48.46
CA LEU A 378 15.73 4.06 47.60
C LEU A 378 15.00 5.31 48.11
N SER A 379 15.69 6.43 48.17
CA SER A 379 15.17 7.69 48.68
C SER A 379 14.25 8.42 47.71
N SER A 380 14.36 8.12 46.41
CA SER A 380 13.59 8.77 45.34
C SER A 380 12.50 7.85 44.82
N ILE A 381 11.26 8.38 44.74
CA ILE A 381 10.10 7.68 44.12
C ILE A 381 10.38 7.33 42.66
N ALA A 382 11.11 8.20 41.94
CA ALA A 382 11.50 7.96 40.57
C ALA A 382 12.40 6.72 40.43
N GLN A 383 13.43 6.60 41.28
CA GLN A 383 14.30 5.44 41.29
C GLN A 383 13.59 4.17 41.74
N GLN A 384 12.66 4.28 42.69
CA GLN A 384 11.80 3.17 43.08
C GLN A 384 10.91 2.66 41.95
N ALA A 385 10.30 3.57 41.18
CA ALA A 385 9.44 3.23 40.05
C ALA A 385 10.20 2.53 38.91
N GLU A 386 11.38 3.07 38.55
CA GLU A 386 12.22 2.50 37.48
C GLU A 386 12.74 1.11 37.87
N SER A 387 13.30 0.98 39.07
CA SER A 387 13.81 -0.31 39.57
C SER A 387 12.69 -1.34 39.74
N LEU A 388 11.49 -0.91 40.13
CA LEU A 388 10.33 -1.78 40.29
C LEU A 388 9.84 -2.27 38.93
N GLN A 389 9.85 -1.43 37.93
CA GLN A 389 9.50 -1.79 36.55
C GLN A 389 10.48 -2.82 35.97
N GLN A 390 11.78 -2.65 36.20
CA GLN A 390 12.81 -3.61 35.77
C GLN A 390 12.62 -4.97 36.47
N LEU A 391 12.34 -4.95 37.77
CA LEU A 391 12.07 -6.19 38.56
C LEU A 391 10.84 -6.93 38.04
N LEU A 392 9.76 -6.21 37.67
CA LEU A 392 8.53 -6.80 37.17
C LEU A 392 8.72 -7.37 35.74
N GLN A 393 9.55 -6.74 34.91
CA GLN A 393 9.88 -7.24 33.58
C GLN A 393 10.79 -8.48 33.63
N GLY A 394 11.74 -8.51 34.58
CA GLY A 394 12.68 -9.62 34.73
C GLY A 394 12.14 -10.83 35.48
N SER A 395 11.06 -10.69 36.24
CA SER A 395 10.52 -11.73 37.12
C SER A 395 9.06 -12.05 36.85
N GLY A 396 8.82 -13.01 35.96
CA GLY A 396 7.48 -13.51 35.65
C GLY A 396 6.71 -14.09 36.85
N VAL A 397 7.41 -14.41 37.93
CA VAL A 397 6.82 -14.95 39.20
C VAL A 397 6.15 -13.83 39.98
N ILE A 398 6.82 -12.68 40.17
CA ILE A 398 6.23 -11.54 40.88
C ILE A 398 5.04 -10.99 40.06
N PHE A 399 5.16 -10.88 38.74
CA PHE A 399 4.08 -10.44 37.91
C PHE A 399 2.83 -11.32 38.05
N ARG A 400 2.98 -12.66 38.08
CA ARG A 400 1.86 -13.60 38.28
C ARG A 400 1.27 -13.48 39.68
N LEU A 401 2.07 -13.28 40.74
CA LEU A 401 1.58 -13.11 42.09
C LEU A 401 0.83 -11.79 42.30
N LEU A 402 1.28 -10.71 41.63
CA LEU A 402 0.61 -9.42 41.67
C LEU A 402 -0.68 -9.40 40.85
N THR A 403 -0.73 -10.10 39.70
CA THR A 403 -1.91 -10.12 38.83
C THR A 403 -2.96 -11.16 39.20
N ASN A 404 -2.55 -12.32 39.77
CA ASN A 404 -3.46 -13.40 40.16
C ASN A 404 -3.89 -13.37 41.61
N GLY A 405 -3.12 -12.71 42.50
CA GLY A 405 -3.44 -12.58 43.94
C GLY A 405 -4.60 -11.63 44.26
N PHE A 406 -4.97 -10.73 43.30
CA PHE A 406 -6.06 -9.76 43.47
C PHE A 406 -7.43 -10.23 42.97
N ARG A 407 -7.56 -11.45 42.46
CA ARG A 407 -8.87 -12.01 42.03
C ARG A 407 -9.56 -12.89 43.10
N LYS A 408 -8.96 -13.03 44.29
CA LYS A 408 -9.55 -13.79 45.40
C LYS A 408 -9.27 -13.11 46.73
N ALA A 409 -9.66 -11.88 46.90
CA ALA A 409 -9.90 -11.23 48.19
C ALA A 409 -10.93 -10.13 47.98
#